data_3b973283150dc8fe09e7e34990cb3395
#
_entry.id   3b973283150dc8fe09e7e34990cb3395
#
_cell.length_a   1.000
_cell.length_b   1.000
_cell.length_c   1.000
_cell.angle_alpha   90.00
_cell.angle_beta   90.00
_cell.angle_gamma   90.00
#
_symmetry.space_group_name_H-M   'P 1'
#
loop_
_entity.id
_entity.type
_entity.pdbx_description
1 polymer ?
#
loop_
_entity_poly.entity_id
_entity_poly.type
_entity_poly.pdbx_seq_one_letter_code
_entity_poly.pdbx_strand_id
1 'polypeptide(L)'
;MTKFFVGLYNYFERHKVLFYLSLSVCILFMALFAAQVRFEENVTSFFPDTKDSQNAINVFENLKIKDKIIIMLSGKDGMADADSLIEAAETIKQDLQQQAEGTLIKEIFSKVDENLINSAGDFVYDNLPLFLSDEDYQRLDTLLTDENIAALMQKNYSNLISPAGFALKDYLMRDPLGLGSQTLKHLQDFQLESNYELINEHIFSQDGSTLLMFITPVFNTGSTGKNDKLIRLIEDELQKAEKEHPQLVAEYFGGPSVGVYNARQIKKDTLVTSSIALIIIIVFISLVFKHKKSIPLII
;
A
#
# COMPACT_ATOMS: atom_id res chain seq x y z
N MET A 1 16.12 -55.53 -2.33
CA MET A 1 16.11 -54.35 -1.43
C MET A 1 16.48 -54.73 0.00
N THR A 2 15.90 -55.77 0.64
CA THR A 2 16.16 -56.17 2.04
C THR A 2 17.64 -56.37 2.36
N LYS A 3 18.40 -57.06 1.49
CA LYS A 3 19.87 -57.31 1.71
C LYS A 3 20.69 -56.05 1.77
N PHE A 4 20.32 -54.98 1.01
CA PHE A 4 21.04 -53.71 1.01
C PHE A 4 20.81 -52.97 2.36
N PHE A 5 19.59 -52.87 2.82
CA PHE A 5 19.29 -52.20 4.10
C PHE A 5 19.88 -52.94 5.31
N VAL A 6 19.86 -54.28 5.30
CA VAL A 6 20.51 -55.08 6.34
C VAL A 6 22.01 -54.91 6.32
N GLY A 7 22.65 -54.85 5.13
CA GLY A 7 24.06 -54.59 5.01
C GLY A 7 24.46 -53.21 5.53
N LEU A 8 23.67 -52.19 5.22
CA LEU A 8 23.85 -50.81 5.69
C LEU A 8 23.70 -50.69 7.22
N TYR A 9 22.64 -51.38 7.78
CA TYR A 9 22.45 -51.46 9.22
C TYR A 9 23.65 -52.09 9.94
N ASN A 10 24.13 -53.28 9.49
CA ASN A 10 25.24 -53.96 10.09
C ASN A 10 26.57 -53.13 9.97
N TYR A 11 26.74 -52.37 8.89
CA TYR A 11 27.87 -51.49 8.73
C TYR A 11 27.86 -50.35 9.75
N PHE A 12 26.74 -49.64 9.90
CA PHE A 12 26.61 -48.54 10.85
C PHE A 12 26.59 -49.03 12.31
N GLU A 13 26.12 -50.24 12.58
CA GLU A 13 26.18 -50.84 13.93
C GLU A 13 27.65 -51.05 14.37
N ARG A 14 28.51 -51.41 13.45
CA ARG A 14 29.95 -51.54 13.71
C ARG A 14 30.68 -50.17 13.78
N HIS A 15 30.20 -49.18 13.06
CA HIS A 15 30.82 -47.84 12.96
C HIS A 15 29.92 -46.76 13.50
N LYS A 16 29.55 -46.78 14.77
CA LYS A 16 28.60 -45.82 15.41
C LYS A 16 29.03 -44.37 15.24
N VAL A 17 30.32 -44.06 15.34
CA VAL A 17 30.86 -42.71 15.16
C VAL A 17 30.58 -42.18 13.73
N LEU A 18 30.75 -43.03 12.74
CA LEU A 18 30.52 -42.71 11.34
C LEU A 18 29.03 -42.51 11.05
N PHE A 19 28.15 -43.26 11.74
CA PHE A 19 26.70 -43.07 11.70
C PHE A 19 26.30 -41.69 12.23
N TYR A 20 26.73 -41.32 13.45
CA TYR A 20 26.41 -40.02 14.04
C TYR A 20 26.99 -38.86 13.25
N LEU A 21 28.19 -39.02 12.68
CA LEU A 21 28.81 -38.02 11.82
C LEU A 21 27.98 -37.81 10.54
N SER A 22 27.60 -38.92 9.86
CA SER A 22 26.78 -38.81 8.63
C SER A 22 25.39 -38.22 8.90
N LEU A 23 24.77 -38.60 10.03
CA LEU A 23 23.50 -38.03 10.46
C LEU A 23 23.61 -36.53 10.75
N SER A 24 24.66 -36.13 11.49
CA SER A 24 24.91 -34.70 11.76
C SER A 24 25.14 -33.88 10.49
N VAL A 25 25.89 -34.43 9.54
CA VAL A 25 26.14 -33.77 8.23
C VAL A 25 24.80 -33.67 7.45
N CYS A 26 23.99 -34.72 7.46
CA CYS A 26 22.69 -34.71 6.78
C CYS A 26 21.74 -33.65 7.39
N ILE A 27 21.66 -33.59 8.73
CA ILE A 27 20.85 -32.59 9.44
C ILE A 27 21.37 -31.18 9.14
N LEU A 28 22.69 -30.96 9.19
CA LEU A 28 23.28 -29.65 8.85
C LEU A 28 22.94 -29.23 7.41
N PHE A 29 23.04 -30.18 6.48
CA PHE A 29 22.70 -29.96 5.08
C PHE A 29 21.21 -29.59 4.90
N MET A 30 20.31 -30.36 5.54
CA MET A 30 18.87 -30.05 5.54
C MET A 30 18.58 -28.68 6.16
N ALA A 31 19.24 -28.32 7.27
CA ALA A 31 19.09 -27.03 7.91
C ALA A 31 19.56 -25.86 7.01
N LEU A 32 20.67 -26.05 6.28
CA LEU A 32 21.15 -25.05 5.32
C LEU A 32 20.17 -24.86 4.15
N PHE A 33 19.57 -25.94 3.64
CA PHE A 33 18.53 -25.84 2.60
C PHE A 33 17.25 -25.21 3.14
N ALA A 34 16.83 -25.58 4.34
CA ALA A 34 15.66 -24.98 4.99
C ALA A 34 15.85 -23.47 5.21
N ALA A 35 17.06 -23.02 5.55
CA ALA A 35 17.38 -21.60 5.72
C ALA A 35 17.33 -20.80 4.40
N GLN A 36 17.44 -21.46 3.25
CA GLN A 36 17.35 -20.84 1.93
C GLN A 36 15.91 -20.77 1.38
N VAL A 37 14.95 -21.39 2.02
CA VAL A 37 13.53 -21.32 1.63
C VAL A 37 13.08 -19.85 1.75
N ARG A 38 12.76 -19.25 0.61
CA ARG A 38 12.13 -17.94 0.55
C ARG A 38 10.64 -18.13 0.43
N PHE A 39 9.90 -17.50 1.31
CA PHE A 39 8.46 -17.42 1.16
C PHE A 39 8.16 -16.43 0.04
N GLU A 40 7.62 -16.91 -1.05
CA GLU A 40 7.15 -16.07 -2.14
C GLU A 40 5.70 -15.70 -1.82
N GLU A 41 5.48 -14.44 -1.46
CA GLU A 41 4.19 -13.94 -0.97
C GLU A 41 3.42 -13.18 -2.04
N ASN A 42 3.90 -13.27 -3.30
CA ASN A 42 3.24 -12.59 -4.41
C ASN A 42 1.96 -13.34 -4.78
N VAL A 43 0.82 -12.77 -4.39
CA VAL A 43 -0.51 -13.32 -4.70
C VAL A 43 -0.71 -13.48 -6.21
N THR A 44 -0.04 -12.67 -7.03
CA THR A 44 -0.14 -12.74 -8.49
C THR A 44 0.47 -14.01 -9.08
N SER A 45 1.43 -14.64 -8.37
CA SER A 45 2.04 -15.92 -8.78
C SER A 45 1.09 -17.12 -8.67
N PHE A 46 -0.04 -16.99 -7.96
CA PHE A 46 -1.06 -18.03 -7.83
C PHE A 46 -2.12 -18.00 -8.95
N PHE A 47 -2.15 -16.93 -9.76
CA PHE A 47 -3.06 -16.87 -10.88
C PHE A 47 -2.57 -17.77 -12.04
N PRO A 48 -3.48 -18.49 -12.73
CA PRO A 48 -3.11 -19.29 -13.89
C PRO A 48 -2.50 -18.40 -14.99
N ASP A 49 -1.49 -18.92 -15.68
CA ASP A 49 -0.81 -18.19 -16.76
C ASP A 49 -1.66 -18.17 -18.05
N THR A 50 -2.82 -17.49 -17.96
CA THR A 50 -3.72 -17.25 -19.08
C THR A 50 -3.66 -15.78 -19.51
N LYS A 51 -3.98 -15.47 -20.78
CA LYS A 51 -3.99 -14.09 -21.28
C LYS A 51 -4.94 -13.19 -20.48
N ASP A 52 -6.09 -13.70 -20.07
CA ASP A 52 -7.08 -12.94 -19.30
C ASP A 52 -6.56 -12.67 -17.87
N SER A 53 -5.91 -13.65 -17.24
CA SER A 53 -5.27 -13.47 -15.95
C SER A 53 -4.11 -12.47 -16.02
N GLN A 54 -3.27 -12.54 -17.06
CA GLN A 54 -2.18 -11.59 -17.27
C GLN A 54 -2.69 -10.17 -17.48
N ASN A 55 -3.77 -9.97 -18.24
CA ASN A 55 -4.39 -8.66 -18.41
C ASN A 55 -4.94 -8.12 -17.07
N ALA A 56 -5.63 -8.96 -16.30
CA ALA A 56 -6.14 -8.59 -14.98
C ALA A 56 -4.99 -8.26 -14.01
N ILE A 57 -3.91 -9.06 -14.01
CA ILE A 57 -2.70 -8.81 -13.23
C ILE A 57 -2.06 -7.49 -13.63
N ASN A 58 -1.90 -7.22 -14.94
CA ASN A 58 -1.31 -5.98 -15.43
C ASN A 58 -2.13 -4.75 -15.01
N VAL A 59 -3.47 -4.83 -15.09
CA VAL A 59 -4.35 -3.76 -14.60
C VAL A 59 -4.17 -3.60 -13.08
N PHE A 60 -4.20 -4.69 -12.33
CA PHE A 60 -4.02 -4.67 -10.88
C PHE A 60 -2.63 -4.17 -10.47
N GLU A 61 -1.57 -4.56 -11.19
CA GLU A 61 -0.20 -4.08 -10.93
C GLU A 61 -0.01 -2.60 -11.28
N ASN A 62 -0.75 -2.07 -12.22
CA ASN A 62 -0.70 -0.64 -12.58
C ASN A 62 -1.58 0.25 -11.69
N LEU A 63 -2.42 -0.32 -10.83
CA LEU A 63 -3.17 0.44 -9.83
C LEU A 63 -2.21 0.98 -8.76
N LYS A 64 -1.82 2.24 -8.87
CA LYS A 64 -0.89 2.92 -7.94
C LYS A 64 -1.37 2.93 -6.48
N ILE A 65 -2.66 2.70 -6.23
CA ILE A 65 -3.27 2.70 -4.90
C ILE A 65 -2.94 1.43 -4.11
N LYS A 66 -2.75 0.28 -4.78
CA LYS A 66 -2.49 -1.02 -4.13
C LYS A 66 -1.23 -1.04 -3.26
N ASP A 67 -0.22 -0.24 -3.65
CA ASP A 67 1.05 -0.19 -2.95
C ASP A 67 1.11 0.91 -1.88
N LYS A 68 0.00 1.62 -1.65
CA LYS A 68 -0.08 2.65 -0.61
C LYS A 68 -0.60 2.08 0.71
N ILE A 69 -0.14 2.69 1.80
CA ILE A 69 -0.68 2.51 3.14
C ILE A 69 -1.45 3.79 3.46
N ILE A 70 -2.69 3.63 3.90
CA ILE A 70 -3.56 4.73 4.31
C ILE A 70 -3.57 4.74 5.83
N ILE A 71 -3.20 5.86 6.44
CA ILE A 71 -3.40 6.11 7.87
C ILE A 71 -4.69 6.91 8.00
N MET A 72 -5.52 6.49 8.93
CA MET A 72 -6.82 7.08 9.27
C MET A 72 -6.77 7.54 10.71
N LEU A 73 -6.96 8.84 10.93
CA LEU A 73 -7.02 9.44 12.26
C LEU A 73 -8.42 9.94 12.52
N SER A 74 -9.03 9.49 13.60
CA SER A 74 -10.39 9.88 14.01
C SER A 74 -10.47 10.12 15.51
N GLY A 75 -11.52 10.77 15.95
CA GLY A 75 -11.79 10.95 17.36
C GLY A 75 -12.62 9.80 17.94
N LYS A 76 -12.32 9.40 19.16
CA LYS A 76 -13.21 8.51 19.93
C LYS A 76 -14.56 9.18 20.08
N ASP A 77 -15.62 8.49 19.64
CA ASP A 77 -17.01 8.99 19.75
C ASP A 77 -17.23 10.37 19.09
N GLY A 78 -16.41 10.74 18.09
CA GLY A 78 -16.50 12.03 17.42
C GLY A 78 -15.98 13.22 18.24
N MET A 79 -15.21 12.99 19.30
CA MET A 79 -14.74 14.03 20.23
C MET A 79 -13.52 14.82 19.77
N ALA A 80 -12.79 14.37 18.75
CA ALA A 80 -11.65 15.13 18.22
C ALA A 80 -12.13 16.14 17.17
N ASP A 81 -11.67 17.38 17.31
CA ASP A 81 -11.85 18.40 16.29
C ASP A 81 -10.84 18.26 15.14
N ALA A 82 -11.11 18.90 14.02
CA ALA A 82 -10.23 18.82 12.84
C ALA A 82 -8.81 19.32 13.13
N ASP A 83 -8.66 20.36 13.94
CA ASP A 83 -7.34 20.94 14.23
C ASP A 83 -6.50 19.97 15.07
N SER A 84 -7.08 19.27 16.04
CA SER A 84 -6.39 18.24 16.81
C SER A 84 -5.97 17.05 15.95
N LEU A 85 -6.80 16.63 14.98
CA LEU A 85 -6.44 15.57 14.03
C LEU A 85 -5.31 15.99 13.11
N ILE A 86 -5.31 17.25 12.66
CA ILE A 86 -4.26 17.82 11.82
C ILE A 86 -2.93 17.89 12.58
N GLU A 87 -2.93 18.36 13.85
CA GLU A 87 -1.74 18.42 14.68
C GLU A 87 -1.12 17.02 14.88
N ALA A 88 -1.95 16.02 15.19
CA ALA A 88 -1.51 14.65 15.30
C ALA A 88 -0.95 14.10 13.98
N ALA A 89 -1.61 14.38 12.85
CA ALA A 89 -1.17 13.96 11.52
C ALA A 89 0.19 14.55 11.13
N GLU A 90 0.39 15.85 11.36
CA GLU A 90 1.67 16.50 11.05
C GLU A 90 2.80 15.99 11.96
N THR A 91 2.52 15.69 13.24
CA THR A 91 3.48 15.08 14.15
C THR A 91 3.89 13.69 13.69
N ILE A 92 2.93 12.81 13.40
CA ILE A 92 3.18 11.47 12.86
C ILE A 92 3.97 11.54 11.55
N LYS A 93 3.61 12.45 10.65
CA LYS A 93 4.31 12.65 9.38
C LYS A 93 5.76 13.04 9.62
N GLN A 94 6.02 14.01 10.49
CA GLN A 94 7.37 14.49 10.78
C GLN A 94 8.24 13.38 11.36
N ASP A 95 7.72 12.61 12.32
CA ASP A 95 8.43 11.50 12.95
C ASP A 95 8.74 10.37 11.95
N LEU A 96 7.76 10.00 11.11
CA LEU A 96 7.96 9.01 10.06
C LEU A 96 8.95 9.48 8.98
N GLN A 97 8.91 10.75 8.59
CA GLN A 97 9.87 11.31 7.65
C GLN A 97 11.29 11.26 8.23
N GLN A 98 11.46 11.71 9.45
CA GLN A 98 12.78 11.73 10.08
C GLN A 98 13.40 10.34 10.20
N GLN A 99 12.59 9.30 10.43
CA GLN A 99 13.08 7.94 10.69
C GLN A 99 13.21 7.08 9.44
N ALA A 100 12.41 7.33 8.39
CA ALA A 100 12.23 6.37 7.30
C ALA A 100 12.23 6.96 5.89
N GLU A 101 12.26 8.29 5.71
CA GLU A 101 12.25 8.90 4.37
C GLU A 101 13.46 8.46 3.54
N GLY A 102 13.24 8.11 2.29
CA GLY A 102 14.27 7.61 1.37
C GLY A 102 14.74 6.18 1.62
N THR A 103 14.46 5.59 2.79
CA THR A 103 14.87 4.22 3.15
C THR A 103 13.73 3.21 3.10
N LEU A 104 12.62 3.50 3.77
CA LEU A 104 11.41 2.67 3.83
C LEU A 104 10.21 3.40 3.22
N ILE A 105 10.18 4.72 3.30
CA ILE A 105 9.11 5.59 2.80
C ILE A 105 9.64 6.37 1.60
N LYS A 106 8.93 6.29 0.48
CA LYS A 106 9.21 7.07 -0.73
C LYS A 106 8.55 8.44 -0.65
N GLU A 107 7.33 8.49 -0.14
CA GLU A 107 6.51 9.70 -0.10
C GLU A 107 5.43 9.58 0.97
N ILE A 108 5.14 10.67 1.67
CA ILE A 108 3.96 10.81 2.53
C ILE A 108 3.11 11.94 1.97
N PHE A 109 1.89 11.60 1.58
CA PHE A 109 0.90 12.54 1.09
C PHE A 109 -0.15 12.76 2.17
N SER A 110 -0.14 13.94 2.79
CA SER A 110 -1.08 14.34 3.84
C SER A 110 -1.82 15.63 3.49
N LYS A 111 -1.29 16.41 2.56
CA LYS A 111 -1.80 17.72 2.16
C LYS A 111 -1.96 17.83 0.65
N VAL A 112 -2.99 18.54 0.24
CA VAL A 112 -3.22 19.00 -1.14
C VAL A 112 -2.81 20.46 -1.20
N ASP A 113 -1.58 20.74 -1.63
CA ASP A 113 -1.08 22.09 -1.74
C ASP A 113 -1.51 22.79 -3.06
N GLU A 114 -1.38 24.12 -3.11
CA GLU A 114 -1.69 24.89 -4.32
C GLU A 114 -0.88 24.44 -5.54
N ASN A 115 0.36 23.99 -5.36
CA ASN A 115 1.20 23.51 -6.47
C ASN A 115 0.62 22.23 -7.09
N LEU A 116 0.05 21.34 -6.27
CA LEU A 116 -0.60 20.14 -6.77
C LEU A 116 -1.87 20.48 -7.54
N ILE A 117 -2.68 21.40 -7.01
CA ILE A 117 -3.91 21.89 -7.68
C ILE A 117 -3.55 22.55 -9.02
N ASN A 118 -2.55 23.43 -9.03
CA ASN A 118 -2.10 24.10 -10.23
C ASN A 118 -1.53 23.11 -11.24
N SER A 119 -0.72 22.16 -10.81
CA SER A 119 -0.15 21.11 -11.69
C SER A 119 -1.23 20.21 -12.29
N ALA A 120 -2.28 19.87 -11.52
CA ALA A 120 -3.41 19.13 -12.03
C ALA A 120 -4.22 19.94 -13.05
N GLY A 121 -4.44 21.24 -12.77
CA GLY A 121 -5.05 22.17 -13.72
C GLY A 121 -4.23 22.28 -15.01
N ASP A 122 -2.92 22.46 -14.90
CA ASP A 122 -2.00 22.53 -16.04
C ASP A 122 -2.05 21.25 -16.88
N PHE A 123 -2.05 20.08 -16.22
CA PHE A 123 -2.17 18.81 -16.92
C PHE A 123 -3.48 18.68 -17.71
N VAL A 124 -4.61 19.14 -17.17
CA VAL A 124 -5.91 19.13 -17.87
C VAL A 124 -5.86 20.07 -19.06
N TYR A 125 -5.33 21.28 -18.91
CA TYR A 125 -5.19 22.23 -20.01
C TYR A 125 -4.27 21.75 -21.12
N ASP A 126 -3.14 21.14 -20.77
CA ASP A 126 -2.18 20.62 -21.75
C ASP A 126 -2.68 19.38 -22.50
N ASN A 127 -3.65 18.68 -21.92
CA ASN A 127 -4.25 17.48 -22.50
C ASN A 127 -5.76 17.62 -22.72
N LEU A 128 -6.26 18.81 -22.91
CA LEU A 128 -7.69 19.15 -22.97
C LEU A 128 -8.51 18.21 -23.88
N PRO A 129 -8.05 17.82 -25.09
CA PRO A 129 -8.80 16.91 -25.96
C PRO A 129 -9.12 15.54 -25.34
N LEU A 130 -8.33 15.07 -24.36
CA LEU A 130 -8.57 13.81 -23.68
C LEU A 130 -9.71 13.87 -22.64
N PHE A 131 -10.06 15.07 -22.23
CA PHE A 131 -11.03 15.33 -21.17
C PHE A 131 -12.36 15.90 -21.68
N LEU A 132 -12.44 16.25 -22.97
CA LEU A 132 -13.67 16.74 -23.58
C LEU A 132 -14.65 15.57 -23.79
N SER A 133 -15.91 15.79 -23.38
CA SER A 133 -17.02 14.90 -23.65
C SER A 133 -17.56 15.09 -25.08
N ASP A 134 -18.36 14.14 -25.56
CA ASP A 134 -19.06 14.27 -26.85
C ASP A 134 -19.95 15.52 -26.91
N GLU A 135 -20.51 15.92 -25.78
CA GLU A 135 -21.32 17.15 -25.63
C GLU A 135 -20.44 18.41 -25.78
N ASP A 136 -19.24 18.41 -25.25
CA ASP A 136 -18.29 19.50 -25.41
C ASP A 136 -17.86 19.67 -26.88
N TYR A 137 -17.66 18.56 -27.59
CA TYR A 137 -17.36 18.61 -29.03
C TYR A 137 -18.53 19.19 -29.86
N GLN A 138 -19.79 18.82 -29.54
CA GLN A 138 -20.96 19.40 -30.19
C GLN A 138 -21.12 20.89 -29.91
N ARG A 139 -20.73 21.33 -28.70
CA ARG A 139 -20.75 22.76 -28.33
C ARG A 139 -19.65 23.55 -29.03
N LEU A 140 -18.50 22.95 -29.32
CA LEU A 140 -17.44 23.58 -30.09
C LEU A 140 -17.93 24.07 -31.44
N ASP A 141 -18.73 23.28 -32.15
CA ASP A 141 -19.32 23.67 -33.44
C ASP A 141 -20.17 24.95 -33.31
N THR A 142 -20.86 25.11 -32.21
CA THR A 142 -21.67 26.30 -31.92
C THR A 142 -20.83 27.48 -31.46
N LEU A 143 -19.79 27.24 -30.63
CA LEU A 143 -18.90 28.27 -30.12
C LEU A 143 -18.02 28.88 -31.20
N LEU A 144 -17.61 28.10 -32.19
CA LEU A 144 -16.69 28.50 -33.24
C LEU A 144 -17.36 29.28 -34.38
N THR A 145 -18.58 29.78 -34.21
CA THR A 145 -19.20 30.74 -35.15
C THR A 145 -18.62 32.15 -34.94
N ASP A 146 -18.47 32.92 -36.03
CA ASP A 146 -17.90 34.28 -35.97
C ASP A 146 -18.62 35.16 -34.96
N GLU A 147 -19.95 35.04 -34.86
CA GLU A 147 -20.80 35.82 -33.96
C GLU A 147 -20.51 35.48 -32.49
N ASN A 148 -20.41 34.21 -32.18
CA ASN A 148 -20.18 33.74 -30.81
C ASN A 148 -18.73 34.00 -30.36
N ILE A 149 -17.76 33.87 -31.25
CA ILE A 149 -16.36 34.25 -30.99
C ILE A 149 -16.27 35.74 -30.68
N ALA A 150 -16.90 36.61 -31.48
CA ALA A 150 -16.88 38.05 -31.25
C ALA A 150 -17.51 38.42 -29.91
N ALA A 151 -18.65 37.83 -29.56
CA ALA A 151 -19.33 38.05 -28.28
C ALA A 151 -18.47 37.58 -27.07
N LEU A 152 -17.82 36.41 -27.19
CA LEU A 152 -16.94 35.89 -26.18
C LEU A 152 -15.69 36.73 -25.97
N MET A 153 -15.06 37.18 -27.07
CA MET A 153 -13.88 38.07 -27.00
C MET A 153 -14.23 39.42 -26.37
N GLN A 154 -15.41 39.98 -26.65
CA GLN A 154 -15.88 41.20 -26.02
C GLN A 154 -16.12 40.98 -24.52
N LYS A 155 -16.67 39.86 -24.10
CA LYS A 155 -16.83 39.50 -22.69
C LYS A 155 -15.47 39.35 -22.00
N ASN A 156 -14.52 38.67 -22.62
CA ASN A 156 -13.17 38.48 -22.08
C ASN A 156 -12.45 39.84 -21.95
N TYR A 157 -12.57 40.72 -22.95
CA TYR A 157 -12.05 42.07 -22.87
C TYR A 157 -12.65 42.85 -21.70
N SER A 158 -13.96 42.78 -21.51
CA SER A 158 -14.64 43.42 -20.38
C SER A 158 -14.15 42.89 -19.03
N ASN A 159 -13.92 41.59 -18.93
CA ASN A 159 -13.35 40.95 -17.74
C ASN A 159 -11.92 41.44 -17.47
N LEU A 160 -11.08 41.55 -18.50
CA LEU A 160 -9.67 41.99 -18.40
C LEU A 160 -9.55 43.46 -17.90
N ILE A 161 -10.48 44.33 -18.29
CA ILE A 161 -10.49 45.75 -17.86
C ILE A 161 -11.19 45.95 -16.52
N SER A 162 -11.80 44.90 -15.94
CA SER A 162 -12.43 44.96 -14.62
C SER A 162 -11.37 44.99 -13.51
N PRO A 163 -11.71 45.42 -12.28
CA PRO A 163 -10.81 45.36 -11.13
C PRO A 163 -10.20 43.99 -10.86
N ALA A 164 -10.92 42.91 -11.21
CA ALA A 164 -10.45 41.53 -11.09
C ALA A 164 -9.60 41.06 -12.30
N GLY A 165 -9.48 41.88 -13.34
CA GLY A 165 -8.85 41.51 -14.61
C GLY A 165 -7.38 41.12 -14.48
N PHE A 166 -6.67 41.72 -13.54
CA PHE A 166 -5.27 41.37 -13.28
C PHE A 166 -5.13 39.90 -12.83
N ALA A 167 -6.02 39.44 -11.96
CA ALA A 167 -6.02 38.05 -11.49
C ALA A 167 -6.50 37.06 -12.55
N LEU A 168 -7.36 37.51 -13.48
CA LEU A 168 -7.95 36.65 -14.51
C LEU A 168 -7.15 36.60 -15.80
N LYS A 169 -6.12 37.45 -15.94
CA LYS A 169 -5.39 37.66 -17.20
C LYS A 169 -4.78 36.38 -17.74
N ASP A 170 -3.98 35.70 -16.93
CA ASP A 170 -3.25 34.52 -17.38
C ASP A 170 -4.22 33.37 -17.72
N TYR A 171 -5.30 33.25 -16.99
CA TYR A 171 -6.38 32.32 -17.25
C TYR A 171 -7.09 32.61 -18.58
N LEU A 172 -7.54 33.84 -18.82
CA LEU A 172 -8.23 34.23 -20.04
C LEU A 172 -7.35 34.14 -21.27
N MET A 173 -6.02 34.38 -21.10
CA MET A 173 -5.04 34.25 -22.18
C MET A 173 -4.79 32.80 -22.56
N ARG A 174 -4.86 31.87 -21.59
CA ARG A 174 -4.64 30.44 -21.82
C ARG A 174 -5.88 29.73 -22.35
N ASP A 175 -7.05 30.10 -21.86
CA ASP A 175 -8.34 29.51 -22.24
C ASP A 175 -9.38 30.58 -22.63
N PRO A 176 -9.17 31.25 -23.77
CA PRO A 176 -10.08 32.29 -24.21
C PRO A 176 -11.48 31.81 -24.57
N LEU A 177 -11.66 30.52 -24.85
CA LEU A 177 -12.94 29.90 -25.14
C LEU A 177 -13.65 29.33 -23.90
N GLY A 178 -12.95 29.23 -22.77
CA GLY A 178 -13.50 28.69 -21.51
C GLY A 178 -13.71 27.16 -21.52
N LEU A 179 -13.05 26.45 -22.41
CA LEU A 179 -13.19 25.00 -22.54
C LEU A 179 -12.63 24.23 -21.35
N GLY A 180 -11.45 24.63 -20.89
CA GLY A 180 -10.78 23.98 -19.77
C GLY A 180 -11.55 24.17 -18.46
N SER A 181 -12.14 25.35 -18.25
CA SER A 181 -12.96 25.59 -17.05
C SER A 181 -14.19 24.71 -16.98
N GLN A 182 -14.78 24.42 -18.11
CA GLN A 182 -15.94 23.56 -18.19
C GLN A 182 -15.56 22.09 -18.01
N THR A 183 -14.46 21.69 -18.62
CA THR A 183 -13.87 20.37 -18.42
C THR A 183 -13.52 20.12 -16.96
N LEU A 184 -12.94 21.09 -16.27
CA LEU A 184 -12.65 21.01 -14.84
C LEU A 184 -13.94 20.87 -14.00
N LYS A 185 -15.04 21.53 -14.39
CA LYS A 185 -16.34 21.31 -13.74
C LYS A 185 -16.86 19.89 -13.98
N HIS A 186 -16.79 19.38 -15.21
CA HIS A 186 -17.17 18.00 -15.49
C HIS A 186 -16.32 17.00 -14.70
N LEU A 187 -15.01 17.26 -14.54
CA LEU A 187 -14.17 16.43 -13.70
C LEU A 187 -14.54 16.52 -12.20
N GLN A 188 -15.05 17.66 -11.74
CA GLN A 188 -15.63 17.76 -10.41
C GLN A 188 -16.96 16.97 -10.28
N ASP A 189 -17.76 16.95 -11.33
CA ASP A 189 -19.00 16.15 -11.39
C ASP A 189 -18.67 14.64 -11.54
N PHE A 190 -17.55 14.29 -12.21
CA PHE A 190 -16.96 12.95 -12.25
C PHE A 190 -16.19 12.58 -10.99
N GLN A 191 -15.96 13.49 -10.06
CA GLN A 191 -15.56 13.11 -8.71
C GLN A 191 -16.70 12.27 -8.13
N LEU A 192 -16.52 10.97 -8.43
CA LEU A 192 -17.10 9.85 -7.75
C LEU A 192 -17.53 10.31 -6.36
N GLU A 193 -18.84 10.23 -6.10
CA GLU A 193 -19.47 10.39 -4.81
C GLU A 193 -18.56 11.13 -3.84
N SER A 194 -18.87 12.34 -3.48
CA SER A 194 -18.07 13.25 -2.65
C SER A 194 -17.82 12.64 -1.26
N ASN A 195 -17.01 11.58 -1.24
CA ASN A 195 -16.68 10.84 -0.01
C ASN A 195 -15.56 11.52 0.80
N TYR A 196 -15.02 12.61 0.26
CA TYR A 196 -13.89 13.31 0.88
C TYR A 196 -14.11 14.82 0.87
N GLU A 197 -13.63 15.49 1.90
CA GLU A 197 -13.62 16.93 2.06
C GLU A 197 -12.20 17.42 2.33
N LEU A 198 -11.88 18.64 1.89
CA LEU A 198 -10.60 19.28 2.21
C LEU A 198 -10.85 20.29 3.35
N ILE A 199 -10.22 20.01 4.50
CA ILE A 199 -10.21 20.92 5.65
C ILE A 199 -8.77 21.34 5.90
N ASN A 200 -8.48 22.65 5.79
CA ASN A 200 -7.13 23.19 5.93
C ASN A 200 -6.09 22.44 5.08
N GLU A 201 -6.43 22.19 3.79
CA GLU A 201 -5.59 21.46 2.81
C GLU A 201 -5.41 19.96 3.09
N HIS A 202 -5.95 19.42 4.19
CA HIS A 202 -5.91 17.99 4.53
C HIS A 202 -7.15 17.27 4.02
N ILE A 203 -6.98 15.98 3.71
CA ILE A 203 -8.06 15.12 3.20
C ILE A 203 -8.80 14.53 4.38
N PHE A 204 -10.08 14.82 4.46
CA PHE A 204 -11.00 14.25 5.44
C PHE A 204 -12.08 13.40 4.76
N SER A 205 -12.71 12.50 5.53
CA SER A 205 -13.97 11.89 5.14
C SER A 205 -15.04 12.96 4.97
N GLN A 206 -16.09 12.65 4.20
CA GLN A 206 -17.19 13.59 3.89
C GLN A 206 -17.87 14.20 5.14
N ASP A 207 -17.90 13.44 6.23
CA ASP A 207 -18.49 13.88 7.52
C ASP A 207 -17.47 14.66 8.38
N GLY A 208 -16.27 14.91 7.88
CA GLY A 208 -15.20 15.61 8.59
C GLY A 208 -14.64 14.87 9.80
N SER A 209 -15.03 13.61 10.02
CA SER A 209 -14.70 12.86 11.25
C SER A 209 -13.35 12.16 11.20
N THR A 210 -12.83 11.87 9.99
CA THR A 210 -11.61 11.08 9.80
C THR A 210 -10.65 11.77 8.85
N LEU A 211 -9.44 12.03 9.30
CA LEU A 211 -8.33 12.54 8.50
C LEU A 211 -7.59 11.38 7.83
N LEU A 212 -7.23 11.53 6.56
CA LEU A 212 -6.56 10.52 5.77
C LEU A 212 -5.14 10.97 5.39
N MET A 213 -4.17 10.10 5.61
CA MET A 213 -2.80 10.24 5.12
C MET A 213 -2.42 9.03 4.27
N PHE A 214 -1.64 9.25 3.22
CA PHE A 214 -1.22 8.19 2.31
C PHE A 214 0.30 8.06 2.33
N ILE A 215 0.78 6.87 2.63
CA ILE A 215 2.22 6.54 2.62
C ILE A 215 2.50 5.67 1.40
N THR A 216 3.48 6.06 0.61
CA THR A 216 4.01 5.25 -0.49
C THR A 216 5.31 4.59 -0.01
N PRO A 217 5.34 3.26 0.21
CA PRO A 217 6.56 2.56 0.56
C PRO A 217 7.60 2.58 -0.58
N VAL A 218 8.89 2.45 -0.22
CA VAL A 218 9.97 2.22 -1.20
C VAL A 218 9.85 0.84 -1.84
N PHE A 219 9.37 -0.14 -1.08
CA PHE A 219 9.24 -1.53 -1.53
C PHE A 219 7.80 -1.84 -1.93
N ASN A 220 7.65 -2.62 -3.00
CA ASN A 220 6.34 -3.08 -3.47
C ASN A 220 5.64 -3.98 -2.42
N THR A 221 4.33 -4.18 -2.60
CA THR A 221 3.48 -4.96 -1.70
C THR A 221 4.00 -6.38 -1.44
N GLY A 222 4.63 -7.03 -2.43
CA GLY A 222 5.19 -8.39 -2.29
C GLY A 222 6.49 -8.47 -1.48
N SER A 223 7.07 -7.35 -1.07
CA SER A 223 8.31 -7.33 -0.26
C SER A 223 8.01 -7.31 1.24
N THR A 224 7.24 -8.28 1.73
CA THR A 224 6.68 -8.28 3.09
C THR A 224 7.74 -8.20 4.18
N GLY A 225 8.87 -8.90 4.05
CA GLY A 225 9.95 -8.82 5.04
C GLY A 225 10.61 -7.45 5.17
N LYS A 226 10.62 -6.65 4.09
CA LYS A 226 11.11 -5.26 4.10
C LYS A 226 10.03 -4.31 4.60
N ASN A 227 8.79 -4.52 4.15
CA ASN A 227 7.63 -3.75 4.58
C ASN A 227 7.28 -4.01 6.07
N ASP A 228 7.64 -5.17 6.64
CA ASP A 228 7.45 -5.45 8.08
C ASP A 228 8.12 -4.40 8.98
N LYS A 229 9.30 -3.90 8.57
CA LYS A 229 9.99 -2.83 9.32
C LYS A 229 9.21 -1.50 9.27
N LEU A 230 8.68 -1.16 8.08
CA LEU A 230 7.86 0.04 7.91
C LEU A 230 6.56 -0.07 8.71
N ILE A 231 5.88 -1.22 8.65
CA ILE A 231 4.64 -1.44 9.38
C ILE A 231 4.86 -1.33 10.90
N ARG A 232 5.95 -1.90 11.44
CA ARG A 232 6.28 -1.73 12.86
C ARG A 232 6.51 -0.27 13.24
N LEU A 233 7.24 0.46 12.39
CA LEU A 233 7.46 1.88 12.63
C LEU A 233 6.14 2.66 12.66
N ILE A 234 5.24 2.39 11.71
CA ILE A 234 3.90 2.98 11.68
C ILE A 234 3.13 2.59 12.96
N GLU A 235 3.11 1.30 13.32
CA GLU A 235 2.46 0.80 14.53
C GLU A 235 2.95 1.53 15.78
N ASP A 236 4.27 1.72 15.92
CA ASP A 236 4.91 2.40 17.06
C ASP A 236 4.54 3.89 17.12
N GLU A 237 4.56 4.60 15.97
CA GLU A 237 4.19 6.02 15.90
C GLU A 237 2.70 6.26 16.15
N LEU A 238 1.81 5.41 15.60
CA LEU A 238 0.38 5.50 15.89
C LEU A 238 0.08 5.25 17.37
N GLN A 239 0.75 4.27 17.97
CA GLN A 239 0.60 3.98 19.40
C GLN A 239 1.11 5.12 20.30
N LYS A 240 2.17 5.81 19.86
CA LYS A 240 2.69 7.01 20.53
C LYS A 240 1.67 8.14 20.45
N ALA A 241 1.14 8.42 19.26
CA ALA A 241 0.14 9.45 19.04
C ALA A 241 -1.13 9.21 19.89
N GLU A 242 -1.64 7.96 19.97
CA GLU A 242 -2.78 7.62 20.83
C GLU A 242 -2.50 7.78 22.33
N LYS A 243 -1.24 7.62 22.76
CA LYS A 243 -0.87 7.87 24.17
C LYS A 243 -0.78 9.37 24.49
N GLU A 244 -0.29 10.17 23.54
CA GLU A 244 -0.19 11.63 23.68
C GLU A 244 -1.57 12.28 23.57
N HIS A 245 -2.46 11.71 22.73
CA HIS A 245 -3.83 12.17 22.52
C HIS A 245 -4.84 11.03 22.82
N PRO A 246 -5.26 10.85 24.09
CA PRO A 246 -6.09 9.69 24.51
C PRO A 246 -7.46 9.59 23.83
N GLN A 247 -7.93 10.67 23.22
CA GLN A 247 -9.18 10.71 22.43
C GLN A 247 -8.97 10.40 20.94
N LEU A 248 -7.73 10.26 20.50
CA LEU A 248 -7.41 9.86 19.13
C LEU A 248 -7.58 8.35 18.97
N VAL A 249 -8.07 7.96 17.80
CA VAL A 249 -8.02 6.59 17.26
C VAL A 249 -7.22 6.66 15.97
N ALA A 250 -6.15 5.90 15.91
CA ALA A 250 -5.26 5.87 14.77
C ALA A 250 -5.23 4.46 14.18
N GLU A 251 -5.69 4.33 12.95
CA GLU A 251 -5.76 3.06 12.21
C GLU A 251 -4.95 3.16 10.93
N TYR A 252 -4.55 2.02 10.38
CA TYR A 252 -3.91 1.97 9.09
C TYR A 252 -4.39 0.77 8.27
N PHE A 253 -4.42 0.94 6.94
CA PHE A 253 -4.82 -0.09 6.01
C PHE A 253 -4.06 0.07 4.68
N GLY A 254 -3.86 -1.03 3.95
CA GLY A 254 -3.29 -1.00 2.60
C GLY A 254 -2.70 -2.35 2.19
N GLY A 255 -2.43 -2.52 0.89
CA GLY A 255 -1.87 -3.76 0.36
C GLY A 255 -0.61 -4.22 1.10
N PRO A 256 0.40 -3.34 1.33
CA PRO A 256 1.61 -3.69 2.07
C PRO A 256 1.34 -4.15 3.50
N SER A 257 0.38 -3.54 4.20
CA SER A 257 0.03 -3.92 5.58
C SER A 257 -0.66 -5.28 5.65
N VAL A 258 -1.60 -5.53 4.73
CA VAL A 258 -2.27 -6.83 4.60
C VAL A 258 -1.27 -7.94 4.29
N GLY A 259 -0.34 -7.70 3.35
CA GLY A 259 0.72 -8.64 3.02
C GLY A 259 1.59 -8.99 4.23
N VAL A 260 2.06 -7.98 4.97
CA VAL A 260 2.86 -8.16 6.18
C VAL A 260 2.09 -8.92 7.26
N TYR A 261 0.82 -8.56 7.49
CA TYR A 261 0.00 -9.25 8.49
C TYR A 261 -0.19 -10.74 8.15
N ASN A 262 -0.51 -11.04 6.90
CA ASN A 262 -0.64 -12.42 6.44
C ASN A 262 0.68 -13.20 6.60
N ALA A 263 1.81 -12.59 6.27
CA ALA A 263 3.13 -13.20 6.44
C ALA A 263 3.46 -13.48 7.91
N ARG A 264 3.19 -12.52 8.81
CA ARG A 264 3.34 -12.69 10.26
C ARG A 264 2.45 -13.86 10.76
N GLN A 265 1.20 -13.92 10.29
CA GLN A 265 0.26 -14.97 10.68
C GLN A 265 0.70 -16.35 10.19
N ILE A 266 1.05 -16.48 8.91
CA ILE A 266 1.54 -17.73 8.33
C ILE A 266 2.77 -18.23 9.07
N LYS A 267 3.73 -17.35 9.38
CA LYS A 267 4.92 -17.70 10.15
C LYS A 267 4.57 -18.21 11.54
N LYS A 268 3.66 -17.54 12.23
CA LYS A 268 3.19 -17.95 13.57
C LYS A 268 2.49 -19.32 13.51
N ASP A 269 1.57 -19.51 12.58
CA ASP A 269 0.82 -20.75 12.43
C ASP A 269 1.73 -21.92 12.05
N THR A 270 2.69 -21.70 11.18
CA THR A 270 3.69 -22.70 10.81
C THR A 270 4.52 -23.12 12.01
N LEU A 271 5.00 -22.18 12.82
CA LEU A 271 5.76 -22.48 14.03
C LEU A 271 4.93 -23.25 15.05
N VAL A 272 3.69 -22.83 15.29
CA VAL A 272 2.79 -23.51 16.23
C VAL A 272 2.47 -24.92 15.76
N THR A 273 2.05 -25.07 14.51
CA THR A 273 1.69 -26.38 13.93
C THR A 273 2.88 -27.33 13.91
N SER A 274 4.07 -26.85 13.49
CA SER A 274 5.29 -27.67 13.49
C SER A 274 5.69 -28.09 14.91
N SER A 275 5.55 -27.20 15.89
CA SER A 275 5.84 -27.52 17.30
C SER A 275 4.89 -28.58 17.84
N ILE A 276 3.59 -28.46 17.56
CA ILE A 276 2.57 -29.46 17.97
C ILE A 276 2.86 -30.79 17.30
N ALA A 277 3.14 -30.82 16.00
CA ALA A 277 3.47 -32.03 15.27
C ALA A 277 4.72 -32.72 15.85
N LEU A 278 5.76 -31.93 16.15
CA LEU A 278 6.97 -32.45 16.78
C LEU A 278 6.68 -33.10 18.17
N ILE A 279 5.89 -32.42 19.00
CA ILE A 279 5.49 -32.96 20.31
C ILE A 279 4.71 -34.26 20.16
N ILE A 280 3.75 -34.32 19.24
CA ILE A 280 2.96 -35.56 18.98
C ILE A 280 3.88 -36.68 18.54
N ILE A 281 4.83 -36.45 17.65
CA ILE A 281 5.80 -37.42 17.19
C ILE A 281 6.66 -37.93 18.36
N ILE A 282 7.18 -37.02 19.21
CA ILE A 282 7.97 -37.38 20.39
C ILE A 282 7.17 -38.26 21.35
N VAL A 283 5.92 -37.88 21.64
CA VAL A 283 5.03 -38.64 22.51
C VAL A 283 4.76 -40.03 21.93
N PHE A 284 4.41 -40.12 20.64
CA PHE A 284 4.16 -41.38 19.95
C PHE A 284 5.39 -42.29 19.99
N ILE A 285 6.58 -41.77 19.68
CA ILE A 285 7.83 -42.54 19.76
C ILE A 285 8.10 -43.00 21.18
N SER A 286 7.88 -42.16 22.19
CA SER A 286 8.06 -42.51 23.60
C SER A 286 7.12 -43.61 24.07
N LEU A 287 5.88 -43.68 23.54
CA LEU A 287 4.90 -44.70 23.86
C LEU A 287 5.20 -46.03 23.16
N VAL A 288 5.63 -45.99 21.89
CA VAL A 288 5.88 -47.17 21.08
C VAL A 288 7.23 -47.82 21.42
N PHE A 289 8.25 -47.02 21.63
CA PHE A 289 9.60 -47.49 21.91
C PHE A 289 9.90 -47.42 23.42
N LYS A 290 10.01 -48.59 24.07
CA LYS A 290 10.32 -48.72 25.51
C LYS A 290 11.74 -48.19 25.89
N HIS A 291 12.61 -48.00 24.93
CA HIS A 291 13.97 -47.51 25.17
C HIS A 291 14.08 -45.97 24.91
N LYS A 292 14.30 -45.19 25.97
CA LYS A 292 14.48 -43.74 25.91
C LYS A 292 15.59 -43.25 24.96
N LYS A 293 16.55 -44.13 24.61
CA LYS A 293 17.65 -43.84 23.66
C LYS A 293 17.20 -43.83 22.19
N SER A 294 15.97 -44.26 21.90
CA SER A 294 15.43 -44.26 20.53
C SER A 294 14.90 -42.89 20.11
N ILE A 295 14.59 -42.02 21.07
CA ILE A 295 14.05 -40.66 20.80
C ILE A 295 15.03 -39.80 19.99
N PRO A 296 16.32 -39.62 20.39
CA PRO A 296 17.24 -38.79 19.64
C PRO A 296 17.72 -39.43 18.31
N LEU A 297 17.31 -40.63 17.99
CA LEU A 297 17.69 -41.36 16.79
C LEU A 297 16.63 -41.25 15.68
N ILE A 298 15.41 -40.83 16.03
CA ILE A 298 14.23 -40.79 15.14
C ILE A 298 13.82 -39.31 14.85
N ILE A 299 14.21 -38.42 15.74
CA ILE A 299 14.08 -36.94 15.53
C ILE A 299 15.31 -36.42 14.84
#